data_dc9a7823c365b6890d5c45d0039cd443
#
_entry.id   dc9a7823c365b6890d5c45d0039cd443
#
_cell.length_a   1.000
_cell.length_b   1.000
_cell.length_c   1.000
_cell.angle_alpha   90.00
_cell.angle_beta   90.00
_cell.angle_gamma   90.00
#
_symmetry.space_group_name_H-M   'P 1'
#
loop_
_entity.id
_entity.type
_entity.pdbx_description
1 polymer ?
#
loop_
_entity_poly.entity_id
_entity_poly.type
_entity_poly.pdbx_seq_one_letter_code
_entity_poly.pdbx_strand_id
1 'polypeptide(L)'
;DKSQAQDLLDFVARAAAEGAIWVYLDVAGGNLVIRGEPVRRRGHAAGGLMIHPIGEAAEASWADLTRVFPLTRAEAAVVRNAAAGARADVIAADLGVSLETVRTHFRRIYAKLGVSSREQLFALVTPYRLP
;
A
#
# COMPACT_ATOMS: atom_id res chain seq x y z
N ASP A 1 25.10 -2.84 15.43
CA ASP A 1 26.24 -1.96 15.22
C ASP A 1 25.96 -0.59 15.85
N LYS A 2 26.96 -0.01 16.56
CA LYS A 2 26.80 1.31 17.22
C LYS A 2 26.45 2.43 16.24
N SER A 3 26.91 2.36 15.00
CA SER A 3 26.60 3.33 13.94
C SER A 3 25.11 3.33 13.62
N GLN A 4 24.51 2.18 13.41
CA GLN A 4 23.09 2.04 13.10
C GLN A 4 22.17 2.53 14.23
N ALA A 5 22.60 2.33 15.49
CA ALA A 5 21.84 2.83 16.63
C ALA A 5 21.84 4.37 16.69
N GLN A 6 22.97 4.99 16.38
CA GLN A 6 23.06 6.47 16.32
C GLN A 6 22.23 7.02 15.16
N ASP A 7 22.32 6.42 13.98
CA ASP A 7 21.52 6.81 12.81
C ASP A 7 20.02 6.72 13.10
N LEU A 8 19.59 5.70 13.84
CA LEU A 8 18.19 5.56 14.26
C LEU A 8 17.78 6.66 15.24
N LEU A 9 18.62 7.01 16.20
CA LEU A 9 18.32 8.08 17.15
C LEU A 9 18.21 9.44 16.46
N ASP A 10 19.12 9.74 15.54
CA ASP A 10 19.10 10.96 14.74
C ASP A 10 17.87 11.02 13.83
N PHE A 11 17.47 9.88 13.26
CA PHE A 11 16.24 9.77 12.50
C PHE A 11 15.00 10.05 13.36
N VAL A 12 14.90 9.43 14.53
CA VAL A 12 13.76 9.63 15.45
C VAL A 12 13.64 11.10 15.86
N ALA A 13 14.75 11.74 16.17
CA ALA A 13 14.78 13.17 16.54
C ALA A 13 14.25 14.06 15.40
N ARG A 14 14.70 13.84 14.17
CA ARG A 14 14.22 14.56 12.99
C ARG A 14 12.74 14.28 12.68
N ALA A 15 12.34 13.01 12.75
CA ALA A 15 10.97 12.61 12.49
C ALA A 15 9.96 13.25 13.45
N ALA A 16 10.35 13.42 14.71
CA ALA A 16 9.51 14.06 15.72
C ALA A 16 9.37 15.58 15.49
N ALA A 17 10.33 16.23 14.84
CA ALA A 17 10.35 17.67 14.59
C ALA A 17 9.65 18.05 13.27
N GLU A 18 9.98 17.38 12.18
CA GLU A 18 9.61 17.82 10.82
C GLU A 18 9.07 16.69 9.91
N GLY A 19 9.06 15.46 10.40
CA GLY A 19 8.80 14.28 9.59
C GLY A 19 10.02 13.83 8.81
N ALA A 20 10.22 12.52 8.69
CA ALA A 20 11.32 11.92 7.95
C ALA A 20 10.97 10.52 7.45
N ILE A 21 11.67 10.10 6.39
CA ILE A 21 11.62 8.72 5.90
C ILE A 21 13.04 8.16 5.98
N TRP A 22 13.16 6.95 6.51
CA TRP A 22 14.40 6.21 6.57
C TRP A 22 14.20 4.81 5.99
N VAL A 23 15.16 4.36 5.20
CA VAL A 23 15.18 3.01 4.65
C VAL A 23 16.28 2.24 5.37
N TYR A 24 15.89 1.22 6.10
CA TYR A 24 16.81 0.25 6.68
C TYR A 24 16.97 -0.92 5.74
N LEU A 25 18.21 -1.21 5.35
CA LEU A 25 18.56 -2.31 4.47
C LEU A 25 19.06 -3.47 5.32
N ASP A 26 18.30 -4.55 5.40
CA ASP A 26 18.74 -5.78 6.05
C ASP A 26 19.25 -6.76 4.99
N VAL A 27 20.50 -7.15 5.14
CA VAL A 27 21.19 -8.06 4.21
C VAL A 27 20.59 -9.48 4.24
N ALA A 28 19.86 -9.83 5.30
CA ALA A 28 19.42 -11.21 5.54
C ALA A 28 17.90 -11.43 5.33
N GLY A 29 17.06 -10.44 5.29
CA GLY A 29 15.62 -10.68 5.34
C GLY A 29 14.68 -9.68 4.69
N GLY A 30 15.19 -8.65 4.07
CA GLY A 30 14.36 -7.63 3.44
C GLY A 30 14.61 -6.23 3.98
N ASN A 31 14.02 -5.27 3.30
CA ASN A 31 14.19 -3.88 3.65
C ASN A 31 13.02 -3.39 4.51
N LEU A 32 13.29 -2.46 5.41
CA LEU A 32 12.28 -1.75 6.17
C LEU A 32 12.24 -0.29 5.73
N VAL A 33 11.05 0.22 5.46
CA VAL A 33 10.85 1.66 5.36
C VAL A 33 10.23 2.14 6.68
N ILE A 34 10.86 3.11 7.29
CA ILE A 34 10.40 3.74 8.52
C ILE A 34 10.03 5.17 8.20
N ARG A 35 8.76 5.51 8.38
CA ARG A 35 8.26 6.86 8.25
C ARG A 35 7.97 7.44 9.63
N GLY A 36 8.55 8.57 9.92
CA GLY A 36 8.29 9.33 11.12
C GLY A 36 7.47 10.57 10.81
N GLU A 37 6.50 10.88 11.66
CA GLU A 37 5.67 12.09 11.54
C GLU A 37 5.55 12.78 12.89
N PRO A 38 5.60 14.14 12.91
CA PRO A 38 5.29 14.87 14.11
C PRO A 38 3.80 14.70 14.46
N VAL A 39 3.50 14.29 15.68
CA VAL A 39 2.13 14.17 16.18
C VAL A 39 1.97 15.02 17.44
N ARG A 40 0.77 15.50 17.69
CA ARG A 40 0.40 16.15 18.94
C ARG A 40 -0.51 15.26 19.75
N ARG A 41 -0.09 14.97 20.97
CA ARG A 41 -0.91 14.21 21.94
C ARG A 41 -1.11 15.03 23.18
N ARG A 42 -2.35 15.37 23.49
CA ARG A 42 -2.74 16.20 24.67
C ARG A 42 -1.95 17.51 24.74
N GLY A 43 -1.68 18.16 23.61
CA GLY A 43 -0.91 19.39 23.53
C GLY A 43 0.63 19.24 23.55
N HIS A 44 1.14 18.05 23.81
CA HIS A 44 2.57 17.76 23.78
C HIS A 44 3.03 17.30 22.40
N ALA A 45 4.20 17.77 21.97
CA ALA A 45 4.86 17.28 20.77
C ALA A 45 5.36 15.85 21.00
N ALA A 46 5.10 14.97 20.05
CA ALA A 46 5.56 13.58 20.03
C ALA A 46 5.89 13.16 18.60
N GLY A 47 6.66 12.09 18.43
CA GLY A 47 6.90 11.47 17.13
C GLY A 47 6.03 10.23 16.97
N GLY A 48 5.36 10.09 15.83
CA GLY A 48 4.74 8.84 15.39
C GLY A 48 5.68 8.11 14.44
N LEU A 49 5.85 6.80 14.61
CA LEU A 49 6.63 5.97 13.70
C LEU A 49 5.74 4.93 13.04
N MET A 50 5.86 4.81 11.74
CA MET A 50 5.23 3.80 10.94
C MET A 50 6.33 2.96 10.28
N ILE A 51 6.32 1.65 10.52
CA ILE A 51 7.36 0.74 10.06
C ILE A 51 6.76 -0.21 9.03
N HIS A 52 7.40 -0.27 7.88
CA HIS A 52 6.96 -1.06 6.74
C HIS A 52 8.03 -2.06 6.31
N PRO A 53 7.81 -3.36 6.41
CA PRO A 53 8.63 -4.32 5.70
C PRO A 53 8.37 -4.22 4.18
N ILE A 54 9.46 -4.24 3.40
CA ILE A 54 9.42 -4.32 1.94
C ILE A 54 10.08 -5.64 1.53
N GLY A 55 9.38 -6.47 0.79
CA GLY A 55 9.84 -7.75 0.31
C GLY A 55 8.71 -8.76 0.16
N GLU A 56 9.05 -10.00 -0.12
CA GLU A 56 8.06 -11.07 -0.33
C GLU A 56 7.15 -11.34 0.88
N ALA A 57 7.58 -10.98 2.09
CA ALA A 57 6.80 -11.16 3.31
C ALA A 57 5.79 -10.03 3.59
N ALA A 58 5.83 -8.95 2.82
CA ALA A 58 4.90 -7.84 3.01
C ALA A 58 3.61 -8.09 2.23
N GLU A 59 2.68 -8.83 2.81
CA GLU A 59 1.31 -8.84 2.28
C GLU A 59 0.75 -7.43 2.31
N ALA A 60 0.46 -6.91 1.12
CA ALA A 60 -0.19 -5.61 1.01
C ALA A 60 -1.58 -5.69 1.65
N SER A 61 -1.75 -5.03 2.76
CA SER A 61 -3.05 -4.83 3.37
C SER A 61 -3.79 -3.72 2.63
N TRP A 62 -5.08 -3.86 2.46
CA TRP A 62 -5.91 -2.88 1.79
C TRP A 62 -7.03 -2.43 2.71
N ALA A 63 -7.37 -1.16 2.67
CA ALA A 63 -8.64 -0.71 3.19
C ALA A 63 -9.79 -1.43 2.46
N ASP A 64 -10.94 -1.55 3.08
CA ASP A 64 -12.11 -2.16 2.44
C ASP A 64 -12.59 -1.28 1.27
N LEU A 65 -12.14 -1.62 0.06
CA LEU A 65 -12.45 -0.87 -1.15
C LEU A 65 -13.95 -0.85 -1.48
N THR A 66 -14.74 -1.80 -0.93
CA THR A 66 -16.20 -1.80 -1.14
C THR A 66 -16.91 -0.73 -0.32
N ARG A 67 -16.25 -0.23 0.74
CA ARG A 67 -16.76 0.87 1.56
C ARG A 67 -16.37 2.25 1.03
N VAL A 68 -15.28 2.30 0.27
CA VAL A 68 -14.74 3.55 -0.29
C VAL A 68 -15.33 3.83 -1.67
N PHE A 69 -15.48 2.77 -2.46
CA PHE A 69 -15.92 2.84 -3.85
C PHE A 69 -17.17 1.99 -4.09
N PRO A 70 -17.98 2.29 -5.10
CA PRO A 70 -19.17 1.49 -5.43
C PRO A 70 -18.82 0.16 -6.12
N LEU A 71 -17.89 -0.58 -5.54
CA LEU A 71 -17.40 -1.87 -6.04
C LEU A 71 -18.07 -3.03 -5.33
N THR A 72 -18.33 -4.10 -6.08
CA THR A 72 -18.66 -5.40 -5.49
C THR A 72 -17.40 -6.06 -4.88
N ARG A 73 -17.59 -7.08 -4.05
CA ARG A 73 -16.46 -7.85 -3.48
C ARG A 73 -15.57 -8.46 -4.57
N ALA A 74 -16.17 -8.97 -5.63
CA ALA A 74 -15.44 -9.54 -6.77
C ALA A 74 -14.63 -8.45 -7.51
N GLU A 75 -15.22 -7.30 -7.77
CA GLU A 75 -14.53 -6.16 -8.39
C GLU A 75 -13.39 -5.64 -7.51
N ALA A 76 -13.59 -5.52 -6.21
CA ALA A 76 -12.54 -5.14 -5.27
C ALA A 76 -11.38 -6.15 -5.25
N ALA A 77 -11.67 -7.45 -5.35
CA ALA A 77 -10.65 -8.50 -5.49
C ALA A 77 -9.86 -8.35 -6.80
N VAL A 78 -10.54 -8.09 -7.92
CA VAL A 78 -9.88 -7.81 -9.21
C VAL A 78 -8.95 -6.60 -9.09
N VAL A 79 -9.40 -5.51 -8.47
CA VAL A 79 -8.57 -4.29 -8.27
C VAL A 79 -7.33 -4.59 -7.44
N ARG A 80 -7.47 -5.30 -6.31
CA ARG A 80 -6.32 -5.64 -5.45
C ARG A 80 -5.29 -6.49 -6.17
N ASN A 81 -5.72 -7.53 -6.87
CA ASN A 81 -4.83 -8.40 -7.64
C ASN A 81 -4.13 -7.63 -8.77
N ALA A 82 -4.86 -6.78 -9.47
CA ALA A 82 -4.31 -5.95 -10.53
C ALA A 82 -3.28 -4.94 -9.99
N ALA A 83 -3.56 -4.31 -8.86
CA ALA A 83 -2.64 -3.37 -8.20
C ALA A 83 -1.40 -4.05 -7.61
N ALA A 84 -1.47 -5.36 -7.33
CA ALA A 84 -0.31 -6.20 -6.99
C ALA A 84 0.52 -6.62 -8.22
N GLY A 85 0.14 -6.19 -9.43
CA GLY A 85 0.85 -6.47 -10.66
C GLY A 85 0.37 -7.73 -11.40
N ALA A 86 -0.69 -8.40 -10.94
CA ALA A 86 -1.20 -9.59 -11.58
C ALA A 86 -1.80 -9.29 -12.97
N ARG A 87 -1.50 -10.15 -13.94
CA ARG A 87 -2.10 -10.11 -15.27
C ARG A 87 -3.53 -10.65 -15.22
N ALA A 88 -4.35 -10.31 -16.20
CA ALA A 88 -5.75 -10.70 -16.23
C ALA A 88 -5.98 -12.22 -16.24
N ASP A 89 -5.09 -12.98 -16.89
CA ASP A 89 -5.11 -14.45 -16.90
C ASP A 89 -4.80 -15.03 -15.49
N VAL A 90 -3.86 -14.45 -14.77
CA VAL A 90 -3.53 -14.82 -13.38
C VAL A 90 -4.72 -14.50 -12.46
N ILE A 91 -5.30 -13.31 -12.59
CA ILE A 91 -6.48 -12.91 -11.82
C ILE A 91 -7.65 -13.88 -12.07
N ALA A 92 -7.85 -14.28 -13.32
CA ALA A 92 -8.88 -15.25 -13.69
C ALA A 92 -8.67 -16.60 -12.98
N ALA A 93 -7.42 -17.09 -12.98
CA ALA A 93 -7.07 -18.34 -12.30
C ALA A 93 -7.26 -18.23 -10.78
N ASP A 94 -6.79 -17.16 -10.15
CA ASP A 94 -6.89 -16.93 -8.70
C ASP A 94 -8.33 -16.81 -8.22
N LEU A 95 -9.19 -16.18 -9.02
CA LEU A 95 -10.60 -15.99 -8.68
C LEU A 95 -11.51 -17.15 -9.16
N GLY A 96 -10.98 -18.11 -9.89
CA GLY A 96 -11.74 -19.24 -10.42
C GLY A 96 -12.77 -18.83 -11.46
N VAL A 97 -12.50 -17.82 -12.28
CA VAL A 97 -13.37 -17.30 -13.33
C VAL A 97 -12.68 -17.28 -14.68
N SER A 98 -13.43 -17.04 -15.75
CA SER A 98 -12.86 -16.91 -17.08
C SER A 98 -12.12 -15.58 -17.28
N LEU A 99 -11.17 -15.55 -18.23
CA LEU A 99 -10.51 -14.32 -18.64
C LEU A 99 -11.52 -13.26 -19.13
N GLU A 100 -12.57 -13.68 -19.84
CA GLU A 100 -13.61 -12.76 -20.32
C GLU A 100 -14.41 -12.17 -19.14
N THR A 101 -14.62 -12.93 -18.09
CA THR A 101 -15.25 -12.44 -16.86
C THR A 101 -14.38 -11.36 -16.21
N VAL A 102 -13.05 -11.54 -16.13
CA VAL A 102 -12.13 -10.53 -15.61
C VAL A 102 -12.17 -9.27 -16.47
N ARG A 103 -12.17 -9.39 -17.79
CA ARG A 103 -12.30 -8.24 -18.71
C ARG A 103 -13.62 -7.49 -18.50
N THR A 104 -14.70 -8.21 -18.25
CA THR A 104 -16.00 -7.62 -17.95
C THR A 104 -15.97 -6.90 -16.60
N HIS A 105 -15.30 -7.45 -15.59
CA HIS A 105 -15.08 -6.75 -14.32
C HIS A 105 -14.31 -5.44 -14.53
N PHE A 106 -13.22 -5.44 -15.29
CA PHE A 106 -12.48 -4.21 -15.59
C PHE A 106 -13.34 -3.15 -16.26
N ARG A 107 -14.14 -3.51 -17.26
CA ARG A 107 -15.07 -2.57 -17.92
C ARG A 107 -16.03 -1.94 -16.93
N ARG A 108 -16.62 -2.73 -16.03
CA ARG A 108 -17.53 -2.26 -14.99
C ARG A 108 -16.83 -1.37 -13.95
N ILE A 109 -15.64 -1.77 -13.51
CA ILE A 109 -14.82 -1.00 -12.58
C ILE A 109 -14.49 0.37 -13.17
N TYR A 110 -14.03 0.42 -14.42
CA TYR A 110 -13.71 1.68 -15.09
C TYR A 110 -14.93 2.61 -15.19
N ALA A 111 -16.08 2.06 -15.57
CA ALA A 111 -17.32 2.82 -15.64
C ALA A 111 -17.75 3.35 -14.26
N LYS A 112 -17.69 2.52 -13.22
CA LYS A 112 -18.07 2.90 -11.85
C LYS A 112 -17.17 3.97 -11.24
N LEU A 113 -15.86 3.90 -11.53
CA LEU A 113 -14.86 4.78 -10.95
C LEU A 113 -14.53 6.00 -11.83
N GLY A 114 -15.10 6.07 -13.04
CA GLY A 114 -14.85 7.17 -13.97
C GLY A 114 -13.40 7.21 -14.47
N VAL A 115 -12.73 6.08 -14.57
CA VAL A 115 -11.36 5.97 -15.07
C VAL A 115 -11.33 5.28 -16.43
N SER A 116 -10.30 5.57 -17.23
CA SER A 116 -10.16 5.07 -18.59
C SER A 116 -8.96 4.15 -18.81
N SER A 117 -8.08 4.03 -17.82
CA SER A 117 -6.86 3.23 -17.92
C SER A 117 -6.50 2.56 -16.60
N ARG A 118 -5.61 1.57 -16.67
CA ARG A 118 -5.05 0.90 -15.51
C ARG A 118 -4.26 1.86 -14.63
N GLU A 119 -3.51 2.77 -15.23
CA GLU A 119 -2.71 3.79 -14.55
C GLU A 119 -3.60 4.72 -13.74
N GLN A 120 -4.72 5.18 -14.31
CA GLN A 120 -5.69 6.01 -13.61
C GLN A 120 -6.35 5.24 -12.46
N LEU A 121 -6.71 3.97 -12.68
CA LEU A 121 -7.24 3.11 -11.63
C LEU A 121 -6.25 2.99 -10.47
N PHE A 122 -4.99 2.71 -10.75
CA PHE A 122 -3.96 2.55 -9.71
C PHE A 122 -3.69 3.85 -8.96
N ALA A 123 -3.62 4.98 -9.66
CA ALA A 123 -3.50 6.29 -9.02
C ALA A 123 -4.65 6.56 -8.05
N LEU A 124 -5.87 6.15 -8.42
CA LEU A 124 -7.05 6.33 -7.57
C LEU A 124 -7.06 5.44 -6.33
N VAL A 125 -6.63 4.18 -6.44
CA VAL A 125 -6.74 3.20 -5.35
C VAL A 125 -5.50 3.10 -4.46
N THR A 126 -4.33 3.50 -4.96
CA THR A 126 -3.04 3.42 -4.22
C THR A 126 -3.08 4.07 -2.83
N PRO A 127 -3.74 5.23 -2.60
CA PRO A 127 -3.85 5.83 -1.27
C PRO A 127 -4.52 4.92 -0.22
N TYR A 128 -5.28 3.92 -0.65
CA TYR A 128 -5.99 2.96 0.21
C TYR A 128 -5.22 1.66 0.43
N ARG A 129 -4.04 1.54 -0.14
CA ARG A 129 -3.11 0.48 0.18
C ARG A 129 -2.46 0.81 1.52
N LEU A 130 -2.74 -0.04 2.49
CA LEU A 130 -2.19 0.13 3.82
C LEU A 130 -0.76 -0.42 3.87
N PRO A 131 0.03 0.22 4.64
CA PRO A 131 1.36 -0.28 4.91
C PRO A 131 1.35 -1.58 5.68
#